data_19abefc9800d3f240a743bd8f1c4b9cf
#
_entry.id   19abefc9800d3f240a743bd8f1c4b9cf
#
_cell.length_a   1.000
_cell.length_b   1.000
_cell.length_c   1.000
_cell.angle_alpha   90.00
_cell.angle_beta   90.00
_cell.angle_gamma   90.00
#
_symmetry.space_group_name_H-M   'P 1'
#
loop_
_entity.id
_entity.type
_entity.pdbx_description
1 polymer ?
#
loop_
_entity_poly.entity_id
_entity_poly.type
_entity_poly.pdbx_seq_one_letter_code
_entity_poly.pdbx_strand_id
1 'polypeptide(L)'
;MNLAYNALLDGQRLEDIELRRNDEAFLDGLGAQRIPDPTTSGDFTRRFDEDSVLELMEAINATRQRVWEKQPRDFLQQAFIDTDGTLAGTLGECKGGMALSYKGIWGYAPLIVTLANTREVLYLVNRPGNVVSHEGCVPWIDRAIELLRPRAAEITLRGDTDFTLSAELDRWDGQGIKFIFGMDAHPKVVQLAESLPETAWKPLERLARCEIATEPRRKPQRVKDAIVRFKGYTNKKLVGESVTEFNYQPIKCGRSYRLVVVRKNISVQKGEMVLLEDIKYFFYITNHSAYCAEQIVALANQRCDQENVIEQLKNGVNAMRMPVDALLSNWAYMVMSALAWNLKAWYGLLMPNRQRGLELLGMEFRRFLHLIVLLPAQIVRSGRRIIYRIMGYNSWLKDFFASWENLRRMAPA
;
A
#
# COMPACT_ATOMS: atom_id res chain seq x y z
N MET A 1 -6.56 18.57 -9.60
CA MET A 1 -6.08 19.04 -8.28
C MET A 1 -7.20 19.25 -7.26
N ASN A 2 -8.38 19.82 -7.59
CA ASN A 2 -9.45 20.08 -6.63
C ASN A 2 -9.86 18.81 -5.81
N LEU A 3 -10.08 17.68 -6.49
CA LEU A 3 -10.39 16.39 -5.83
C LEU A 3 -9.24 15.88 -4.95
N ALA A 4 -8.00 16.04 -5.40
CA ALA A 4 -6.83 15.66 -4.60
C ALA A 4 -6.72 16.54 -3.33
N TYR A 5 -6.98 17.83 -3.43
CA TYR A 5 -6.99 18.72 -2.27
C TYR A 5 -8.17 18.43 -1.32
N ASN A 6 -9.34 18.09 -1.86
CA ASN A 6 -10.45 17.66 -1.03
C ASN A 6 -10.07 16.39 -0.22
N ALA A 7 -9.47 15.39 -0.87
CA ALA A 7 -8.97 14.19 -0.21
C ALA A 7 -7.83 14.50 0.79
N LEU A 8 -6.91 15.41 0.44
CA LEU A 8 -5.82 15.86 1.32
C LEU A 8 -6.34 16.52 2.60
N LEU A 9 -7.53 17.10 2.57
CA LEU A 9 -8.18 17.76 3.70
C LEU A 9 -9.29 16.93 4.35
N ASP A 10 -9.21 15.58 4.24
CA ASP A 10 -10.16 14.61 4.82
C ASP A 10 -11.57 14.69 4.23
N GLY A 11 -11.74 15.20 3.01
CA GLY A 11 -13.01 15.17 2.30
C GLY A 11 -13.43 13.73 2.00
N GLN A 12 -14.65 13.37 2.40
CA GLN A 12 -15.20 12.02 2.24
C GLN A 12 -16.17 11.93 1.05
N ARG A 13 -16.69 13.07 0.61
CA ARG A 13 -17.70 13.21 -0.43
C ARG A 13 -17.34 14.39 -1.35
N LEU A 14 -17.99 14.45 -2.49
CA LEU A 14 -17.85 15.60 -3.39
C LEU A 14 -18.40 16.87 -2.74
N GLU A 15 -19.48 16.76 -1.96
CA GLU A 15 -20.12 17.88 -1.26
C GLU A 15 -19.17 18.59 -0.30
N ASP A 16 -18.15 17.88 0.25
CA ASP A 16 -17.16 18.49 1.14
C ASP A 16 -16.29 19.56 0.45
N ILE A 17 -16.30 19.60 -0.88
CA ILE A 17 -15.69 20.68 -1.67
C ILE A 17 -16.31 22.03 -1.32
N GLU A 18 -17.60 22.09 -0.94
CA GLU A 18 -18.25 23.33 -0.50
C GLU A 18 -17.55 23.95 0.72
N LEU A 19 -17.04 23.12 1.64
CA LEU A 19 -16.26 23.60 2.78
C LEU A 19 -15.01 24.36 2.33
N ARG A 20 -14.39 23.92 1.23
CA ARG A 20 -13.17 24.52 0.67
C ARG A 20 -13.46 25.75 -0.15
N ARG A 21 -14.60 25.78 -0.85
CA ARG A 21 -15.07 26.95 -1.63
C ARG A 21 -15.37 28.16 -0.76
N ASN A 22 -15.80 27.91 0.48
CA ASN A 22 -16.18 28.92 1.45
C ASN A 22 -15.08 29.21 2.49
N ASP A 23 -13.89 28.62 2.33
CA ASP A 23 -12.73 28.85 3.21
C ASP A 23 -11.76 29.84 2.55
N GLU A 24 -11.84 31.12 2.96
CA GLU A 24 -10.96 32.16 2.44
C GLU A 24 -9.47 31.84 2.66
N ALA A 25 -9.12 31.23 3.80
CA ALA A 25 -7.73 30.89 4.09
C ALA A 25 -7.20 29.82 3.13
N PHE A 26 -8.04 28.84 2.78
CA PHE A 26 -7.72 27.83 1.79
C PHE A 26 -7.55 28.43 0.39
N LEU A 27 -8.47 29.29 -0.03
CA LEU A 27 -8.41 29.97 -1.33
C LEU A 27 -7.18 30.88 -1.44
N ASP A 28 -6.91 31.67 -0.40
CA ASP A 28 -5.72 32.52 -0.32
C ASP A 28 -4.42 31.68 -0.41
N GLY A 29 -4.38 30.54 0.30
CA GLY A 29 -3.24 29.62 0.25
C GLY A 29 -3.01 29.01 -1.13
N LEU A 30 -4.07 28.81 -1.92
CA LEU A 30 -3.99 28.35 -3.30
C LEU A 30 -3.71 29.50 -4.31
N GLY A 31 -3.79 30.75 -3.90
CA GLY A 31 -3.79 31.90 -4.82
C GLY A 31 -4.99 31.91 -5.77
N ALA A 32 -6.13 31.35 -5.34
CA ALA A 32 -7.33 31.19 -6.13
C ALA A 32 -8.49 32.03 -5.55
N GLN A 33 -9.29 32.68 -6.40
CA GLN A 33 -10.49 33.40 -5.98
C GLN A 33 -11.69 32.44 -5.77
N ARG A 34 -11.71 31.34 -6.50
CA ARG A 34 -12.74 30.29 -6.42
C ARG A 34 -12.21 28.96 -6.94
N ILE A 35 -12.84 27.88 -6.51
CA ILE A 35 -12.63 26.52 -7.03
C ILE A 35 -13.97 25.98 -7.57
N PRO A 36 -13.94 24.96 -8.46
CA PRO A 36 -15.14 24.30 -8.96
C PRO A 36 -16.02 23.76 -7.82
N ASP A 37 -17.33 23.80 -8.03
CA ASP A 37 -18.31 23.22 -7.11
C ASP A 37 -18.34 21.68 -7.19
N PRO A 38 -19.04 20.99 -6.28
CA PRO A 38 -19.15 19.53 -6.26
C PRO A 38 -19.72 18.94 -7.56
N THR A 39 -20.75 19.58 -8.13
CA THR A 39 -21.40 19.12 -9.37
C THR A 39 -20.43 19.21 -10.54
N THR A 40 -19.79 20.36 -10.73
CA THR A 40 -18.73 20.55 -11.74
C THR A 40 -17.60 19.55 -11.57
N SER A 41 -17.20 19.24 -10.34
CA SER A 41 -16.15 18.27 -10.05
C SER A 41 -16.57 16.82 -10.40
N GLY A 42 -17.83 16.47 -10.14
CA GLY A 42 -18.42 15.20 -10.56
C GLY A 42 -18.53 15.07 -12.07
N ASP A 43 -19.04 16.11 -12.74
CA ASP A 43 -19.15 16.16 -14.21
C ASP A 43 -17.79 16.11 -14.90
N PHE A 44 -16.77 16.68 -14.29
CA PHE A 44 -15.40 16.58 -14.78
C PHE A 44 -14.92 15.12 -14.80
N THR A 45 -15.23 14.32 -13.79
CA THR A 45 -14.81 12.90 -13.76
C THR A 45 -15.52 12.06 -14.84
N ARG A 46 -16.71 12.46 -15.29
CA ARG A 46 -17.48 11.78 -16.35
C ARG A 46 -16.89 11.96 -17.76
N ARG A 47 -15.92 12.88 -17.90
CA ARG A 47 -15.22 13.11 -19.19
C ARG A 47 -14.10 12.10 -19.45
N PHE A 48 -13.75 11.31 -18.46
CA PHE A 48 -12.63 10.37 -18.55
C PHE A 48 -13.08 9.05 -19.17
N ASP A 49 -12.32 8.61 -20.17
CA ASP A 49 -12.26 7.24 -20.70
C ASP A 49 -11.00 6.53 -20.18
N GLU A 50 -10.75 5.29 -20.62
CA GLU A 50 -9.59 4.52 -20.17
C GLU A 50 -8.26 5.21 -20.53
N ASP A 51 -8.16 5.75 -21.74
CA ASP A 51 -6.93 6.40 -22.21
C ASP A 51 -6.63 7.67 -21.41
N SER A 52 -7.62 8.51 -21.16
CA SER A 52 -7.44 9.74 -20.37
C SER A 52 -7.17 9.46 -18.88
N VAL A 53 -7.70 8.37 -18.30
CA VAL A 53 -7.29 7.95 -16.96
C VAL A 53 -5.84 7.45 -16.95
N LEU A 54 -5.42 6.73 -17.99
CA LEU A 54 -4.02 6.33 -18.15
C LEU A 54 -3.10 7.55 -18.28
N GLU A 55 -3.45 8.51 -19.14
CA GLU A 55 -2.70 9.77 -19.30
C GLU A 55 -2.58 10.52 -17.97
N LEU A 56 -3.66 10.56 -17.16
CA LEU A 56 -3.63 11.13 -15.82
C LEU A 56 -2.61 10.43 -14.91
N MET A 57 -2.58 9.10 -14.90
CA MET A 57 -1.61 8.35 -14.11
C MET A 57 -0.18 8.59 -14.60
N GLU A 58 0.05 8.67 -15.91
CA GLU A 58 1.37 8.96 -16.47
C GLU A 58 1.82 10.41 -16.16
N ALA A 59 0.92 11.37 -16.14
CA ALA A 59 1.23 12.75 -15.71
C ALA A 59 1.64 12.79 -14.21
N ILE A 60 0.97 12.00 -13.37
CA ILE A 60 1.34 11.81 -11.97
C ILE A 60 2.73 11.15 -11.87
N ASN A 61 3.00 10.12 -12.68
CA ASN A 61 4.29 9.42 -12.73
C ASN A 61 5.42 10.34 -13.22
N ALA A 62 5.17 11.21 -14.20
CA ALA A 62 6.13 12.20 -14.64
C ALA A 62 6.50 13.19 -13.51
N THR A 63 5.52 13.60 -12.70
CA THR A 63 5.77 14.44 -11.52
C THR A 63 6.56 13.67 -10.45
N ARG A 64 6.24 12.40 -10.22
CA ARG A 64 6.97 11.49 -9.33
C ARG A 64 8.45 11.38 -9.72
N GLN A 65 8.74 11.21 -11.00
CA GLN A 65 10.12 11.13 -11.49
C GLN A 65 10.92 12.38 -11.15
N ARG A 66 10.32 13.58 -11.25
CA ARG A 66 10.95 14.84 -10.84
C ARG A 66 11.27 14.88 -9.33
N VAL A 67 10.41 14.30 -8.49
CA VAL A 67 10.67 14.15 -7.05
C VAL A 67 11.82 13.18 -6.82
N TRP A 68 11.84 12.04 -7.52
CA TRP A 68 12.93 11.06 -7.43
C TRP A 68 14.28 11.60 -7.93
N GLU A 69 14.29 12.53 -8.88
CA GLU A 69 15.49 13.23 -9.35
C GLU A 69 16.19 14.06 -8.27
N LYS A 70 15.44 14.45 -7.24
CA LYS A 70 16.01 15.17 -6.10
C LYS A 70 16.57 14.25 -5.02
N GLN A 71 16.41 12.94 -5.17
CA GLN A 71 16.91 11.96 -4.22
C GLN A 71 18.37 11.57 -4.51
N PRO A 72 19.11 11.00 -3.54
CA PRO A 72 20.45 10.45 -3.77
C PRO A 72 20.45 9.37 -4.86
N ARG A 73 21.60 9.16 -5.50
CA ARG A 73 21.74 8.20 -6.61
C ARG A 73 21.42 6.75 -6.23
N ASP A 74 21.61 6.39 -4.97
CA ASP A 74 21.33 5.06 -4.39
C ASP A 74 19.92 4.91 -3.83
N PHE A 75 19.07 5.91 -4.03
CA PHE A 75 17.71 5.99 -3.45
C PHE A 75 16.84 4.76 -3.76
N LEU A 76 16.88 4.25 -4.98
CA LEU A 76 16.12 3.08 -5.44
C LEU A 76 17.03 1.97 -5.97
N GLN A 77 18.19 1.72 -5.35
CA GLN A 77 19.09 0.67 -5.80
C GLN A 77 18.40 -0.69 -5.85
N GLN A 78 17.58 -0.99 -4.85
CA GLN A 78 16.65 -2.14 -4.86
C GLN A 78 15.23 -1.58 -4.76
N ALA A 79 14.42 -1.82 -5.79
CA ALA A 79 13.02 -1.43 -5.83
C ALA A 79 12.11 -2.64 -5.65
N PHE A 80 11.11 -2.51 -4.78
CA PHE A 80 10.11 -3.53 -4.53
C PHE A 80 8.74 -3.06 -5.04
N ILE A 81 8.19 -3.77 -6.00
CA ILE A 81 6.84 -3.54 -6.52
C ILE A 81 5.91 -4.54 -5.85
N ASP A 82 4.95 -4.02 -5.09
CA ASP A 82 3.89 -4.83 -4.50
C ASP A 82 2.61 -4.66 -5.30
N THR A 83 1.95 -5.78 -5.58
CA THR A 83 0.68 -5.81 -6.30
C THR A 83 -0.37 -6.54 -5.48
N ASP A 84 -1.53 -5.91 -5.34
CA ASP A 84 -2.66 -6.51 -4.61
C ASP A 84 -4.00 -5.99 -5.15
N GLY A 85 -5.05 -6.78 -4.94
CA GLY A 85 -6.43 -6.42 -5.21
C GLY A 85 -7.19 -6.10 -3.92
N THR A 86 -8.23 -5.30 -4.03
CA THR A 86 -9.12 -5.10 -2.88
C THR A 86 -10.56 -4.96 -3.34
N LEU A 87 -11.51 -5.10 -2.41
CA LEU A 87 -12.92 -4.85 -2.69
C LEU A 87 -13.31 -3.47 -2.16
N ALA A 88 -13.99 -2.70 -2.99
CA ALA A 88 -14.60 -1.42 -2.66
C ALA A 88 -16.13 -1.55 -2.82
N GLY A 89 -16.80 -1.78 -1.69
CA GLY A 89 -18.27 -1.91 -1.67
C GLY A 89 -18.96 -0.58 -1.90
N THR A 90 -20.13 -0.61 -2.55
CA THR A 90 -21.00 0.54 -2.71
C THR A 90 -22.46 0.13 -2.49
N LEU A 91 -23.23 1.05 -1.91
CA LEU A 91 -24.69 0.90 -1.72
C LEU A 91 -25.51 1.55 -2.85
N GLY A 92 -24.84 2.15 -3.84
CA GLY A 92 -25.51 2.80 -4.97
C GLY A 92 -26.06 1.77 -5.96
N GLU A 93 -27.36 1.60 -6.05
CA GLU A 93 -28.03 0.58 -6.88
C GLU A 93 -27.87 0.83 -8.40
N CYS A 94 -27.65 2.07 -8.81
CA CYS A 94 -27.59 2.46 -10.22
C CYS A 94 -26.15 2.72 -10.74
N LYS A 95 -25.13 2.22 -10.05
CA LYS A 95 -23.74 2.48 -10.49
C LYS A 95 -23.31 1.53 -11.60
N GLY A 96 -22.90 2.11 -12.73
CA GLY A 96 -22.40 1.36 -13.87
C GLY A 96 -21.09 0.61 -13.57
N GLY A 97 -20.97 -0.62 -14.09
CA GLY A 97 -19.77 -1.44 -13.96
C GLY A 97 -19.55 -2.09 -12.58
N MET A 98 -20.45 -1.91 -11.61
CA MET A 98 -20.37 -2.67 -10.37
C MET A 98 -20.85 -4.11 -10.57
N ALA A 99 -20.30 -5.03 -9.78
CA ALA A 99 -20.71 -6.44 -9.79
C ALA A 99 -20.63 -7.05 -8.39
N LEU A 100 -21.29 -8.19 -8.21
CA LEU A 100 -21.26 -8.94 -6.96
C LEU A 100 -19.93 -9.71 -6.85
N SER A 101 -19.15 -9.42 -5.82
CA SER A 101 -17.90 -10.14 -5.54
C SER A 101 -18.13 -11.54 -4.99
N TYR A 102 -17.09 -12.37 -4.98
CA TYR A 102 -17.11 -13.71 -4.35
C TYR A 102 -17.43 -13.67 -2.84
N LYS A 103 -17.26 -12.53 -2.19
CA LYS A 103 -17.63 -12.30 -0.77
C LYS A 103 -19.08 -11.82 -0.59
N GLY A 104 -19.88 -11.76 -1.66
CA GLY A 104 -21.23 -11.23 -1.60
C GLY A 104 -21.32 -9.71 -1.43
N ILE A 105 -20.27 -8.97 -1.80
CA ILE A 105 -20.22 -7.51 -1.72
C ILE A 105 -20.47 -6.93 -3.11
N TRP A 106 -21.50 -6.10 -3.26
CA TRP A 106 -21.71 -5.29 -4.44
C TRP A 106 -20.69 -4.15 -4.50
N GLY A 107 -20.05 -3.98 -5.64
CA GLY A 107 -19.07 -2.90 -5.83
C GLY A 107 -18.05 -3.17 -6.91
N TYR A 108 -16.82 -2.76 -6.62
CA TYR A 108 -15.67 -2.82 -7.51
C TYR A 108 -14.52 -3.60 -6.87
N ALA A 109 -13.61 -4.09 -7.71
CA ALA A 109 -12.40 -4.82 -7.31
C ALA A 109 -11.14 -4.09 -7.80
N PRO A 110 -10.76 -2.93 -7.19
CA PRO A 110 -9.58 -2.19 -7.58
C PRO A 110 -8.31 -3.03 -7.47
N LEU A 111 -7.41 -2.85 -8.46
CA LEU A 111 -6.03 -3.33 -8.46
C LEU A 111 -5.11 -2.19 -8.08
N ILE A 112 -4.17 -2.44 -7.18
CA ILE A 112 -3.23 -1.46 -6.69
C ILE A 112 -1.80 -1.97 -6.90
N VAL A 113 -0.97 -1.18 -7.60
CA VAL A 113 0.46 -1.42 -7.79
C VAL A 113 1.22 -0.33 -7.06
N THR A 114 2.08 -0.70 -6.12
CA THR A 114 2.79 0.23 -5.24
C THR A 114 4.30 0.03 -5.32
N LEU A 115 5.04 1.11 -5.06
CA LEU A 115 6.46 1.06 -4.71
C LEU A 115 6.58 0.94 -3.20
N ALA A 116 6.95 -0.25 -2.71
CA ALA A 116 7.01 -0.52 -1.27
C ALA A 116 8.05 0.34 -0.54
N ASN A 117 9.16 0.70 -1.19
CA ASN A 117 10.23 1.54 -0.63
C ASN A 117 9.72 2.87 -0.09
N THR A 118 8.77 3.48 -0.78
CA THR A 118 8.23 4.82 -0.47
C THR A 118 6.75 4.81 -0.15
N ARG A 119 6.11 3.64 -0.28
CA ARG A 119 4.66 3.44 -0.12
C ARG A 119 3.81 4.26 -1.12
N GLU A 120 4.40 4.64 -2.23
CA GLU A 120 3.71 5.37 -3.30
C GLU A 120 2.82 4.43 -4.11
N VAL A 121 1.65 4.92 -4.51
CA VAL A 121 0.78 4.24 -5.47
C VAL A 121 1.26 4.60 -6.87
N LEU A 122 1.76 3.62 -7.62
CA LEU A 122 2.24 3.79 -9.00
C LEU A 122 1.07 3.74 -9.97
N TYR A 123 0.24 2.70 -9.85
CA TYR A 123 -0.96 2.50 -10.66
C TYR A 123 -2.13 2.04 -9.79
N LEU A 124 -3.30 2.53 -10.12
CA LEU A 124 -4.56 2.20 -9.45
C LEU A 124 -5.63 2.00 -10.53
N VAL A 125 -6.20 0.80 -10.60
CA VAL A 125 -7.13 0.41 -11.66
C VAL A 125 -8.46 0.01 -11.07
N ASN A 126 -9.54 0.64 -11.51
CA ASN A 126 -10.88 0.26 -11.09
C ASN A 126 -11.42 -0.86 -11.99
N ARG A 127 -12.01 -1.91 -11.39
CA ARG A 127 -12.53 -3.07 -12.10
C ARG A 127 -13.87 -3.50 -11.51
N PRO A 128 -14.74 -4.19 -12.27
CA PRO A 128 -15.98 -4.77 -11.73
C PRO A 128 -15.71 -5.67 -10.51
N GLY A 129 -16.64 -5.72 -9.55
CA GLY A 129 -16.47 -6.43 -8.29
C GLY A 129 -16.28 -7.94 -8.38
N ASN A 130 -16.70 -8.56 -9.49
CA ASN A 130 -16.55 -10.00 -9.76
C ASN A 130 -15.23 -10.39 -10.43
N VAL A 131 -14.37 -9.42 -10.73
CA VAL A 131 -13.05 -9.68 -11.32
C VAL A 131 -12.11 -10.25 -10.25
N VAL A 132 -11.40 -11.35 -10.57
CA VAL A 132 -10.41 -11.94 -9.65
C VAL A 132 -9.19 -11.06 -9.49
N SER A 133 -8.50 -11.17 -8.33
CA SER A 133 -7.45 -10.22 -7.95
C SER A 133 -6.37 -10.02 -9.02
N HIS A 134 -5.89 -11.09 -9.64
CA HIS A 134 -4.79 -11.06 -10.60
C HIS A 134 -5.19 -10.78 -12.06
N GLU A 135 -6.48 -10.80 -12.38
CA GLU A 135 -6.94 -10.61 -13.76
C GLU A 135 -6.53 -9.22 -14.27
N GLY A 136 -5.91 -9.18 -15.46
CA GLY A 136 -5.46 -7.96 -16.10
C GLY A 136 -4.34 -7.19 -15.38
N CYS A 137 -3.63 -7.81 -14.41
CA CYS A 137 -2.58 -7.10 -13.65
C CYS A 137 -1.23 -7.01 -14.39
N VAL A 138 -0.93 -7.92 -15.33
CA VAL A 138 0.37 -8.00 -16.03
C VAL A 138 0.76 -6.67 -16.69
N PRO A 139 -0.09 -6.02 -17.50
CA PRO A 139 0.27 -4.75 -18.15
C PRO A 139 0.62 -3.64 -17.14
N TRP A 140 0.00 -3.63 -15.97
CA TRP A 140 0.24 -2.63 -14.93
C TRP A 140 1.53 -2.90 -14.15
N ILE A 141 1.87 -4.17 -13.93
CA ILE A 141 3.16 -4.59 -13.39
C ILE A 141 4.27 -4.21 -14.35
N ASP A 142 4.11 -4.50 -15.65
CA ASP A 142 5.10 -4.17 -16.69
C ASP A 142 5.31 -2.65 -16.80
N ARG A 143 4.25 -1.84 -16.75
CA ARG A 143 4.37 -0.37 -16.69
C ARG A 143 5.13 0.09 -15.44
N ALA A 144 4.90 -0.53 -14.29
CA ALA A 144 5.63 -0.20 -13.07
C ALA A 144 7.12 -0.59 -13.17
N ILE A 145 7.45 -1.71 -13.81
CA ILE A 145 8.82 -2.11 -14.10
C ILE A 145 9.48 -1.04 -15.00
N GLU A 146 8.85 -0.66 -16.11
CA GLU A 146 9.40 0.34 -17.03
C GLU A 146 9.59 1.71 -16.38
N LEU A 147 8.67 2.11 -15.50
CA LEU A 147 8.78 3.35 -14.73
C LEU A 147 10.02 3.37 -13.81
N LEU A 148 10.37 2.21 -13.22
CA LEU A 148 11.47 2.07 -12.26
C LEU A 148 12.81 1.75 -12.92
N ARG A 149 12.81 1.11 -14.09
CA ARG A 149 14.01 0.63 -14.80
C ARG A 149 15.12 1.68 -14.95
N PRO A 150 14.85 2.97 -15.21
CA PRO A 150 15.92 3.98 -15.34
C PRO A 150 16.65 4.30 -14.04
N ARG A 151 16.11 3.86 -12.88
CA ARG A 151 16.60 4.27 -11.54
C ARG A 151 16.95 3.12 -10.62
N ALA A 152 16.33 1.97 -10.81
CA ALA A 152 16.56 0.80 -9.97
C ALA A 152 17.62 -0.11 -10.59
N ALA A 153 18.63 -0.48 -9.81
CA ALA A 153 19.60 -1.49 -10.23
C ALA A 153 19.00 -2.91 -10.19
N GLU A 154 18.11 -3.15 -9.23
CA GLU A 154 17.36 -4.40 -9.10
C GLU A 154 15.88 -4.10 -8.82
N ILE A 155 14.98 -4.77 -9.51
CA ILE A 155 13.53 -4.69 -9.29
C ILE A 155 13.05 -6.06 -8.84
N THR A 156 12.32 -6.10 -7.73
CA THR A 156 11.70 -7.30 -7.18
C THR A 156 10.17 -7.12 -7.13
N LEU A 157 9.45 -8.03 -7.78
CA LEU A 157 8.00 -8.12 -7.71
C LEU A 157 7.57 -8.92 -6.50
N ARG A 158 6.54 -8.48 -5.77
CA ARG A 158 5.95 -9.22 -4.66
C ARG A 158 4.43 -9.25 -4.79
N GLY A 159 3.84 -10.37 -4.44
CA GLY A 159 2.41 -10.59 -4.43
C GLY A 159 2.04 -11.77 -3.53
N ASP A 160 0.75 -11.90 -3.23
CA ASP A 160 0.25 -13.10 -2.56
C ASP A 160 0.07 -14.27 -3.54
N THR A 161 -0.62 -15.32 -3.11
CA THR A 161 -0.84 -16.52 -3.91
C THR A 161 -1.64 -16.24 -5.19
N ASP A 162 -2.55 -15.26 -5.16
CA ASP A 162 -3.36 -14.88 -6.32
C ASP A 162 -2.50 -14.28 -7.46
N PHE A 163 -1.35 -13.67 -7.11
CA PHE A 163 -0.45 -13.02 -8.06
C PHE A 163 0.72 -13.92 -8.53
N THR A 164 0.72 -15.21 -8.20
CA THR A 164 1.71 -16.16 -8.73
C THR A 164 1.41 -16.50 -10.18
N LEU A 165 1.71 -15.57 -11.07
CA LEU A 165 1.46 -15.70 -12.51
C LEU A 165 2.53 -16.55 -13.16
N SER A 166 2.44 -17.88 -12.99
CA SER A 166 3.47 -18.82 -13.45
C SER A 166 3.76 -18.75 -14.95
N ALA A 167 2.84 -18.25 -15.76
CA ALA A 167 3.07 -18.01 -17.20
C ALA A 167 4.06 -16.87 -17.48
N GLU A 168 4.24 -15.95 -16.54
CA GLU A 168 5.05 -14.75 -16.70
C GLU A 168 6.44 -14.87 -16.03
N LEU A 169 6.65 -15.85 -15.15
CA LEU A 169 7.89 -15.96 -14.37
C LEU A 169 9.14 -16.07 -15.24
N ASP A 170 9.09 -16.92 -16.29
CA ASP A 170 10.22 -17.09 -17.20
C ASP A 170 10.52 -15.81 -18.00
N ARG A 171 9.50 -15.05 -18.35
CA ARG A 171 9.64 -13.78 -19.06
C ARG A 171 10.29 -12.72 -18.17
N TRP A 172 9.78 -12.53 -16.95
CA TRP A 172 10.33 -11.59 -15.99
C TRP A 172 11.77 -11.96 -15.59
N ASP A 173 12.03 -13.27 -15.34
CA ASP A 173 13.38 -13.75 -15.04
C ASP A 173 14.34 -13.47 -16.21
N GLY A 174 13.91 -13.72 -17.45
CA GLY A 174 14.68 -13.42 -18.66
C GLY A 174 14.98 -11.93 -18.86
N GLN A 175 14.17 -11.04 -18.29
CA GLN A 175 14.35 -9.59 -18.27
C GLN A 175 15.19 -9.10 -17.08
N GLY A 176 15.70 -10.00 -16.24
CA GLY A 176 16.47 -9.68 -15.04
C GLY A 176 15.61 -9.20 -13.86
N ILE A 177 14.28 -9.32 -13.96
CA ILE A 177 13.36 -8.96 -12.88
C ILE A 177 13.33 -10.08 -11.84
N LYS A 178 13.49 -9.71 -10.58
CA LYS A 178 13.36 -10.60 -9.44
C LYS A 178 11.92 -10.69 -8.97
N PHE A 179 11.59 -11.80 -8.32
CA PHE A 179 10.24 -11.96 -7.75
C PHE A 179 10.25 -12.81 -6.48
N ILE A 180 9.26 -12.55 -5.62
CA ILE A 180 8.90 -13.34 -4.44
C ILE A 180 7.37 -13.39 -4.38
N PHE A 181 6.77 -14.47 -4.83
CA PHE A 181 5.32 -14.65 -4.79
C PHE A 181 4.91 -15.75 -3.81
N GLY A 182 3.81 -15.54 -3.11
CA GLY A 182 3.15 -16.63 -2.42
C GLY A 182 2.74 -17.71 -3.41
N MET A 183 2.73 -18.97 -3.04
CA MET A 183 2.26 -20.06 -3.88
C MET A 183 1.28 -20.93 -3.09
N ASP A 184 0.19 -21.34 -3.74
CA ASP A 184 -0.82 -22.17 -3.13
C ASP A 184 -0.26 -23.51 -2.65
N ALA A 185 -0.71 -23.91 -1.46
CA ALA A 185 -0.35 -25.21 -0.85
C ALA A 185 -1.14 -26.35 -1.49
N HIS A 186 -0.97 -26.54 -2.80
CA HIS A 186 -1.65 -27.66 -3.49
C HIS A 186 -1.00 -29.00 -3.13
N PRO A 187 -1.72 -30.15 -3.21
CA PRO A 187 -1.28 -31.44 -2.70
C PRO A 187 0.13 -31.87 -3.13
N LYS A 188 0.51 -31.62 -4.39
CA LYS A 188 1.82 -31.98 -4.92
C LYS A 188 2.98 -31.29 -4.20
N VAL A 189 2.90 -29.97 -3.95
CA VAL A 189 3.98 -29.23 -3.26
C VAL A 189 4.00 -29.55 -1.77
N VAL A 190 2.83 -29.84 -1.17
CA VAL A 190 2.74 -30.33 0.22
C VAL A 190 3.43 -31.68 0.35
N GLN A 191 3.14 -32.65 -0.52
CA GLN A 191 3.80 -33.96 -0.53
C GLN A 191 5.32 -33.85 -0.70
N LEU A 192 5.80 -32.96 -1.57
CA LEU A 192 7.23 -32.68 -1.73
C LEU A 192 7.84 -32.16 -0.42
N ALA A 193 7.17 -31.23 0.25
CA ALA A 193 7.63 -30.69 1.52
C ALA A 193 7.65 -31.76 2.64
N GLU A 194 6.63 -32.62 2.69
CA GLU A 194 6.52 -33.71 3.67
C GLU A 194 7.53 -34.83 3.43
N SER A 195 7.98 -35.02 2.18
CA SER A 195 8.99 -36.00 1.83
C SER A 195 10.43 -35.61 2.24
N LEU A 196 10.64 -34.34 2.63
CA LEU A 196 11.94 -33.85 3.05
C LEU A 196 12.31 -34.39 4.44
N PRO A 197 13.59 -34.79 4.67
CA PRO A 197 14.03 -35.23 5.98
C PRO A 197 13.97 -34.09 6.99
N GLU A 198 13.72 -34.41 8.27
CA GLU A 198 13.68 -33.39 9.34
C GLU A 198 14.95 -32.54 9.43
N THR A 199 16.10 -33.12 9.03
CA THR A 199 17.39 -32.40 8.98
C THR A 199 17.46 -31.29 7.96
N ALA A 200 16.54 -31.26 6.98
CA ALA A 200 16.43 -30.18 5.99
C ALA A 200 15.71 -28.96 6.56
N TRP A 201 14.98 -29.11 7.65
CA TRP A 201 14.20 -28.05 8.27
C TRP A 201 15.03 -27.30 9.31
N LYS A 202 15.08 -25.97 9.16
CA LYS A 202 15.74 -25.06 10.11
C LYS A 202 14.69 -24.30 10.90
N PRO A 203 14.87 -24.05 12.21
CA PRO A 203 14.00 -23.14 12.95
C PRO A 203 13.94 -21.77 12.26
N LEU A 204 12.75 -21.21 12.12
CA LEU A 204 12.56 -19.87 11.58
C LEU A 204 12.47 -18.86 12.72
N GLU A 205 13.55 -18.13 12.93
CA GLU A 205 13.58 -17.02 13.88
C GLU A 205 13.12 -15.72 13.17
N ARG A 206 12.08 -15.10 13.70
CA ARG A 206 11.58 -13.83 13.18
C ARG A 206 12.23 -12.68 13.92
N LEU A 207 12.94 -11.84 13.18
CA LEU A 207 13.50 -10.62 13.73
C LEU A 207 12.38 -9.66 14.15
N ALA A 208 12.58 -8.99 15.26
CA ALA A 208 11.66 -7.90 15.67
C ALA A 208 11.69 -6.76 14.64
N ARG A 209 10.52 -6.22 14.31
CA ARG A 209 10.42 -5.08 13.37
C ARG A 209 11.00 -3.78 13.94
N CYS A 210 11.07 -3.67 15.26
CA CYS A 210 11.67 -2.55 15.97
C CYS A 210 12.24 -3.05 17.30
N GLU A 211 13.31 -2.44 17.73
CA GLU A 211 13.82 -2.61 19.09
C GLU A 211 13.02 -1.75 20.06
N ILE A 212 12.65 -2.33 21.20
CA ILE A 212 11.98 -1.60 22.27
C ILE A 212 13.07 -0.99 23.15
N ALA A 213 13.23 0.33 23.07
CA ALA A 213 14.21 1.09 23.84
C ALA A 213 13.83 1.27 25.32
N THR A 214 12.69 0.75 25.77
CA THR A 214 12.21 0.84 27.15
C THR A 214 12.07 -0.53 27.78
N GLU A 215 12.26 -0.62 29.11
CA GLU A 215 11.99 -1.86 29.83
C GLU A 215 10.58 -2.39 29.51
N PRO A 216 10.45 -3.70 29.24
CA PRO A 216 9.16 -4.27 28.91
C PRO A 216 8.22 -4.08 30.11
N ARG A 217 7.13 -3.33 29.90
CA ARG A 217 6.06 -3.23 30.91
C ARG A 217 5.59 -4.64 31.23
N ARG A 218 5.41 -4.96 32.52
CA ARG A 218 4.71 -6.17 32.94
C ARG A 218 3.39 -6.26 32.19
N LYS A 219 3.29 -7.20 31.25
CA LYS A 219 2.03 -7.43 30.54
C LYS A 219 0.99 -7.84 31.57
N PRO A 220 -0.17 -7.16 31.66
CA PRO A 220 -1.25 -7.62 32.53
C PRO A 220 -1.62 -9.05 32.12
N GLN A 221 -1.99 -9.89 33.10
CA GLN A 221 -2.49 -11.23 32.81
C GLN A 221 -3.56 -11.16 31.73
N ARG A 222 -3.42 -11.98 30.70
CA ARG A 222 -4.40 -12.00 29.60
C ARG A 222 -5.69 -12.62 30.11
N VAL A 223 -6.56 -11.79 30.65
CA VAL A 223 -7.92 -12.15 31.10
C VAL A 223 -8.67 -12.92 30.01
N LYS A 224 -8.42 -12.58 28.76
CA LYS A 224 -9.00 -13.26 27.59
C LYS A 224 -8.64 -14.75 27.51
N ASP A 225 -7.41 -15.12 27.82
CA ASP A 225 -6.97 -16.54 27.79
C ASP A 225 -7.70 -17.36 28.88
N ALA A 226 -7.91 -16.79 30.06
CA ALA A 226 -8.67 -17.43 31.12
C ALA A 226 -10.15 -17.62 30.73
N ILE A 227 -10.77 -16.62 30.10
CA ILE A 227 -12.16 -16.69 29.61
C ILE A 227 -12.31 -17.72 28.50
N VAL A 228 -11.35 -17.80 27.55
CA VAL A 228 -11.35 -18.77 26.45
C VAL A 228 -11.24 -20.20 27.01
N ARG A 229 -10.39 -20.41 28.01
CA ARG A 229 -10.26 -21.70 28.70
C ARG A 229 -11.55 -22.06 29.43
N PHE A 230 -12.07 -21.16 30.23
CA PHE A 230 -13.29 -21.38 31.04
C PHE A 230 -14.51 -21.69 30.15
N LYS A 231 -14.70 -20.95 29.05
CA LYS A 231 -15.80 -21.17 28.11
C LYS A 231 -15.61 -22.34 27.14
N GLY A 232 -14.44 -22.98 27.17
CA GLY A 232 -14.14 -24.13 26.31
C GLY A 232 -14.10 -23.78 24.82
N TYR A 233 -13.78 -22.55 24.46
CA TYR A 233 -13.59 -22.16 23.04
C TYR A 233 -12.35 -22.81 22.47
N THR A 234 -12.42 -23.15 21.18
CA THR A 234 -11.27 -23.67 20.45
C THR A 234 -10.26 -22.53 20.25
N ASN A 235 -9.02 -22.75 20.69
CA ASN A 235 -7.90 -21.85 20.53
C ASN A 235 -6.81 -22.49 19.67
N LYS A 236 -6.20 -21.70 18.78
CA LYS A 236 -5.06 -22.13 17.96
C LYS A 236 -3.82 -21.40 18.42
N LYS A 237 -2.80 -22.15 18.86
CA LYS A 237 -1.55 -21.60 19.33
C LYS A 237 -0.40 -22.06 18.42
N LEU A 238 0.35 -21.09 17.89
CA LEU A 238 1.58 -21.38 17.17
C LEU A 238 2.62 -21.92 18.15
N VAL A 239 3.09 -23.14 17.91
CA VAL A 239 4.10 -23.83 18.73
C VAL A 239 5.50 -23.54 18.21
N GLY A 240 5.68 -23.58 16.89
CA GLY A 240 6.97 -23.31 16.26
C GLY A 240 6.82 -23.10 14.77
N GLU A 241 7.84 -22.49 14.17
CA GLU A 241 7.96 -22.31 12.73
C GLU A 241 9.32 -22.89 12.28
N SER A 242 9.32 -23.55 11.14
CA SER A 242 10.55 -24.01 10.49
C SER A 242 10.51 -23.67 9.01
N VAL A 243 11.69 -23.55 8.40
CA VAL A 243 11.86 -23.18 7.00
C VAL A 243 12.77 -24.17 6.30
N THR A 244 12.47 -24.46 5.05
CA THR A 244 13.29 -25.22 4.13
C THR A 244 13.10 -24.71 2.71
N GLU A 245 13.84 -25.25 1.75
CA GLU A 245 13.69 -24.91 0.34
C GLU A 245 14.02 -26.08 -0.58
N PHE A 246 13.42 -26.08 -1.75
CA PHE A 246 13.74 -27.02 -2.83
C PHE A 246 13.47 -26.39 -4.19
N ASN A 247 13.98 -26.99 -5.25
CA ASN A 247 13.69 -26.55 -6.61
C ASN A 247 12.34 -27.10 -7.08
N TYR A 248 11.53 -26.24 -7.66
CA TYR A 248 10.22 -26.58 -8.20
C TYR A 248 10.01 -25.92 -9.56
N GLN A 249 9.48 -26.69 -10.49
CA GLN A 249 9.09 -26.19 -11.82
C GLN A 249 7.57 -26.14 -11.91
N PRO A 250 6.98 -24.91 -11.94
CA PRO A 250 5.56 -24.76 -12.22
C PRO A 250 5.22 -25.26 -13.63
N ILE A 251 4.00 -25.76 -13.82
CA ILE A 251 3.57 -26.39 -15.11
C ILE A 251 3.74 -25.45 -16.30
N LYS A 252 3.54 -24.14 -16.10
CA LYS A 252 3.62 -23.14 -17.17
C LYS A 252 5.04 -22.56 -17.37
N CYS A 253 6.03 -23.02 -16.58
CA CYS A 253 7.40 -22.55 -16.66
C CYS A 253 8.28 -23.57 -17.39
N GLY A 254 9.19 -23.08 -18.22
CA GLY A 254 10.28 -23.87 -18.81
C GLY A 254 11.48 -24.03 -17.86
N ARG A 255 11.52 -23.24 -16.77
CA ARG A 255 12.61 -23.21 -15.78
C ARG A 255 12.14 -23.68 -14.41
N SER A 256 13.09 -24.18 -13.60
CA SER A 256 12.88 -24.44 -12.19
C SER A 256 13.29 -23.24 -11.35
N TYR A 257 12.51 -22.95 -10.33
CA TYR A 257 12.74 -21.87 -9.38
C TYR A 257 12.85 -22.40 -7.96
N ARG A 258 13.45 -21.62 -7.07
CA ARG A 258 13.49 -21.93 -5.64
C ARG A 258 12.08 -21.81 -5.07
N LEU A 259 11.65 -22.84 -4.36
CA LEU A 259 10.43 -22.84 -3.57
C LEU A 259 10.81 -22.89 -2.10
N VAL A 260 10.67 -21.77 -1.41
CA VAL A 260 10.90 -21.63 0.03
C VAL A 260 9.62 -22.03 0.76
N VAL A 261 9.73 -22.87 1.75
CA VAL A 261 8.58 -23.44 2.48
C VAL A 261 8.69 -23.13 3.96
N VAL A 262 7.64 -22.54 4.50
CA VAL A 262 7.47 -22.36 5.96
C VAL A 262 6.49 -23.39 6.48
N ARG A 263 6.92 -24.20 7.42
CA ARG A 263 6.08 -25.14 8.17
C ARG A 263 5.73 -24.53 9.51
N LYS A 264 4.44 -24.42 9.80
CA LYS A 264 3.91 -23.92 11.08
C LYS A 264 3.26 -25.05 11.84
N ASN A 265 3.77 -25.34 13.03
CA ASN A 265 3.16 -26.28 13.96
C ASN A 265 2.16 -25.53 14.83
N ILE A 266 0.90 -25.89 14.75
CA ILE A 266 -0.22 -25.22 15.41
C ILE A 266 -0.87 -26.22 16.37
N SER A 267 -0.86 -25.92 17.66
CA SER A 267 -1.62 -26.66 18.65
C SER A 267 -3.06 -26.14 18.69
N VAL A 268 -4.01 -27.03 18.48
CA VAL A 268 -5.44 -26.73 18.61
C VAL A 268 -5.90 -27.19 19.98
N GLN A 269 -6.29 -26.27 20.84
CA GLN A 269 -6.66 -26.48 22.24
C GLN A 269 -8.15 -26.16 22.44
N LYS A 270 -8.83 -26.96 23.27
CA LYS A 270 -10.18 -26.67 23.75
C LYS A 270 -10.16 -26.71 25.28
N GLY A 271 -10.34 -25.54 25.91
CA GLY A 271 -10.11 -25.44 27.34
C GLY A 271 -8.63 -25.73 27.66
N GLU A 272 -8.38 -26.73 28.50
CA GLU A 272 -7.03 -27.19 28.86
C GLU A 272 -6.55 -28.40 28.01
N MET A 273 -7.45 -28.99 27.21
CA MET A 273 -7.13 -30.17 26.42
C MET A 273 -6.54 -29.75 25.05
N VAL A 274 -5.42 -30.38 24.68
CA VAL A 274 -4.90 -30.33 23.31
C VAL A 274 -5.69 -31.34 22.49
N LEU A 275 -6.42 -30.87 21.49
CA LEU A 275 -7.25 -31.71 20.64
C LEU A 275 -6.44 -32.38 19.53
N LEU A 276 -5.58 -31.58 18.88
CA LEU A 276 -4.72 -32.05 17.78
C LEU A 276 -3.59 -31.05 17.53
N GLU A 277 -2.55 -31.53 16.88
CA GLU A 277 -1.53 -30.71 16.26
C GLU A 277 -1.88 -30.57 14.77
N ASP A 278 -1.90 -29.34 14.27
CA ASP A 278 -2.19 -29.01 12.86
C ASP A 278 -0.91 -28.44 12.24
N ILE A 279 -0.47 -29.01 11.14
CA ILE A 279 0.71 -28.53 10.41
C ILE A 279 0.22 -27.76 9.19
N LYS A 280 0.67 -26.52 9.05
CA LYS A 280 0.38 -25.69 7.89
C LYS A 280 1.64 -25.32 7.14
N TYR A 281 1.58 -25.45 5.82
CA TYR A 281 2.65 -25.08 4.92
C TYR A 281 2.31 -23.79 4.19
N PHE A 282 3.31 -22.90 4.06
CA PHE A 282 3.26 -21.67 3.26
C PHE A 282 4.43 -21.69 2.30
N PHE A 283 4.17 -21.46 1.04
CA PHE A 283 5.15 -21.58 -0.03
C PHE A 283 5.41 -20.19 -0.64
N TYR A 284 6.69 -19.93 -0.96
CA TYR A 284 7.13 -18.72 -1.66
C TYR A 284 8.03 -19.13 -2.82
N ILE A 285 7.59 -18.83 -4.05
CA ILE A 285 8.40 -19.05 -5.25
C ILE A 285 9.26 -17.82 -5.55
N THR A 286 10.53 -18.03 -5.88
CA THR A 286 11.49 -16.94 -6.09
C THR A 286 12.61 -17.32 -7.05
N ASN A 287 13.14 -16.33 -7.77
CA ASN A 287 14.37 -16.42 -8.55
C ASN A 287 15.57 -15.71 -7.87
N HIS A 288 15.41 -15.23 -6.63
CA HIS A 288 16.53 -14.68 -5.88
C HIS A 288 17.51 -15.80 -5.47
N SER A 289 18.78 -15.62 -5.80
CA SER A 289 19.88 -16.53 -5.38
C SER A 289 20.71 -15.93 -4.24
N ALA A 290 20.67 -14.61 -4.04
CA ALA A 290 21.51 -13.91 -3.06
C ALA A 290 20.99 -14.02 -1.62
N TYR A 291 19.68 -14.22 -1.44
CA TYR A 291 19.04 -14.27 -0.11
C TYR A 291 18.88 -15.70 0.38
N CYS A 292 19.09 -15.94 1.68
CA CYS A 292 18.75 -17.22 2.31
C CYS A 292 17.21 -17.35 2.46
N ALA A 293 16.74 -18.57 2.80
CA ALA A 293 15.31 -18.86 2.91
C ALA A 293 14.61 -17.96 3.94
N GLU A 294 15.24 -17.69 5.08
CA GLU A 294 14.73 -16.83 6.14
C GLU A 294 14.56 -15.38 5.66
N GLN A 295 15.52 -14.88 4.85
CA GLN A 295 15.44 -13.54 4.26
C GLN A 295 14.32 -13.45 3.22
N ILE A 296 14.12 -14.48 2.39
CA ILE A 296 13.00 -14.55 1.44
C ILE A 296 11.65 -14.48 2.19
N VAL A 297 11.51 -15.24 3.29
CA VAL A 297 10.31 -15.20 4.14
C VAL A 297 10.11 -13.80 4.74
N ALA A 298 11.19 -13.16 5.19
CA ALA A 298 11.11 -11.80 5.74
C ALA A 298 10.65 -10.79 4.67
N LEU A 299 11.23 -10.83 3.47
CA LEU A 299 10.86 -9.96 2.34
C LEU A 299 9.41 -10.20 1.87
N ALA A 300 8.97 -11.46 1.80
CA ALA A 300 7.60 -11.81 1.49
C ALA A 300 6.60 -11.23 2.52
N ASN A 301 6.94 -11.30 3.81
CA ASN A 301 6.08 -10.77 4.87
C ASN A 301 6.05 -9.24 4.93
N GLN A 302 7.08 -8.53 4.45
CA GLN A 302 7.07 -7.07 4.33
C GLN A 302 5.99 -6.57 3.36
N ARG A 303 5.50 -7.42 2.44
CA ARG A 303 4.34 -7.09 1.58
C ARG A 303 3.10 -6.70 2.39
N CYS A 304 2.97 -7.14 3.65
CA CYS A 304 1.87 -6.70 4.52
C CYS A 304 1.79 -5.16 4.68
N ASP A 305 2.86 -4.43 4.37
CA ASP A 305 2.83 -2.96 4.35
C ASP A 305 1.92 -2.41 3.22
N GLN A 306 1.69 -3.17 2.15
CA GLN A 306 0.72 -2.82 1.10
C GLN A 306 -0.73 -2.86 1.62
N GLU A 307 -1.07 -3.79 2.49
CA GLU A 307 -2.38 -3.84 3.14
C GLU A 307 -2.66 -2.53 3.91
N ASN A 308 -1.61 -1.98 4.56
CA ASN A 308 -1.71 -0.68 5.21
C ASN A 308 -1.91 0.46 4.18
N VAL A 309 -1.21 0.45 3.03
CA VAL A 309 -1.44 1.45 1.98
C VAL A 309 -2.87 1.37 1.47
N ILE A 310 -3.40 0.16 1.22
CA ILE A 310 -4.79 -0.06 0.81
C ILE A 310 -5.76 0.49 1.85
N GLU A 311 -5.51 0.25 3.14
CA GLU A 311 -6.31 0.79 4.24
C GLU A 311 -6.28 2.33 4.26
N GLN A 312 -5.12 2.95 4.02
CA GLN A 312 -4.99 4.39 3.93
C GLN A 312 -5.70 4.97 2.69
N LEU A 313 -5.72 4.24 1.57
CA LEU A 313 -6.50 4.63 0.39
C LEU A 313 -8.01 4.58 0.66
N LYS A 314 -8.48 3.61 1.46
CA LYS A 314 -9.90 3.47 1.83
C LYS A 314 -10.34 4.51 2.87
N ASN A 315 -9.60 4.62 3.96
CA ASN A 315 -10.02 5.32 5.17
C ASN A 315 -9.15 6.54 5.53
N GLY A 316 -8.03 6.74 4.83
CA GLY A 316 -7.20 7.94 4.96
C GLY A 316 -7.58 9.01 3.95
N VAL A 317 -7.35 8.74 2.67
CA VAL A 317 -7.64 9.70 1.57
C VAL A 317 -8.99 9.47 0.90
N ASN A 318 -9.79 8.53 1.37
CA ASN A 318 -11.14 8.21 0.90
C ASN A 318 -11.25 7.94 -0.62
N ALA A 319 -10.17 7.44 -1.24
CA ALA A 319 -10.10 7.22 -2.68
C ALA A 319 -11.11 6.16 -3.18
N MET A 320 -11.55 5.26 -2.30
CA MET A 320 -12.45 4.17 -2.65
C MET A 320 -13.92 4.39 -2.23
N ARG A 321 -14.34 5.67 -2.07
CA ARG A 321 -15.72 6.02 -1.73
C ARG A 321 -16.68 5.92 -2.91
N MET A 322 -16.16 5.91 -4.15
CA MET A 322 -16.95 5.76 -5.38
C MET A 322 -18.14 6.74 -5.46
N PRO A 323 -17.91 8.06 -5.45
CA PRO A 323 -19.00 9.02 -5.30
C PRO A 323 -19.83 9.26 -6.58
N VAL A 324 -19.36 8.78 -7.73
CA VAL A 324 -20.02 9.00 -9.04
C VAL A 324 -20.64 7.71 -9.56
N ASP A 325 -21.31 7.79 -10.70
CA ASP A 325 -22.23 6.77 -11.23
C ASP A 325 -21.59 5.73 -12.15
N ALA A 326 -20.48 6.03 -12.84
CA ALA A 326 -19.86 5.11 -13.80
C ALA A 326 -18.52 4.55 -13.29
N LEU A 327 -18.13 3.37 -13.81
CA LEU A 327 -16.87 2.71 -13.49
C LEU A 327 -15.66 3.59 -13.80
N LEU A 328 -15.63 4.21 -14.99
CA LEU A 328 -14.51 5.04 -15.45
C LEU A 328 -14.44 6.37 -14.68
N SER A 329 -15.59 6.98 -14.40
CA SER A 329 -15.67 8.20 -13.58
C SER A 329 -15.17 7.95 -12.16
N ASN A 330 -15.53 6.80 -11.56
CA ASN A 330 -15.00 6.38 -10.26
C ASN A 330 -13.51 6.06 -10.34
N TRP A 331 -13.02 5.51 -11.45
CA TRP A 331 -11.59 5.27 -11.63
C TRP A 331 -10.82 6.59 -11.66
N ALA A 332 -11.26 7.57 -12.43
CA ALA A 332 -10.67 8.91 -12.45
C ALA A 332 -10.68 9.55 -11.04
N TYR A 333 -11.81 9.47 -10.31
CA TYR A 333 -11.92 9.94 -8.94
C TYR A 333 -10.89 9.26 -8.01
N MET A 334 -10.77 7.93 -8.10
CA MET A 334 -9.83 7.15 -7.29
C MET A 334 -8.39 7.61 -7.50
N VAL A 335 -7.98 7.77 -8.77
CA VAL A 335 -6.61 8.21 -9.13
C VAL A 335 -6.35 9.61 -8.59
N MET A 336 -7.30 10.54 -8.77
CA MET A 336 -7.18 11.93 -8.29
C MET A 336 -7.12 11.98 -6.75
N SER A 337 -7.90 11.17 -6.05
CA SER A 337 -7.89 11.12 -4.59
C SER A 337 -6.63 10.43 -4.05
N ALA A 338 -6.16 9.36 -4.71
CA ALA A 338 -4.92 8.67 -4.36
C ALA A 338 -3.68 9.57 -4.54
N LEU A 339 -3.76 10.61 -5.38
CA LEU A 339 -2.70 11.62 -5.48
C LEU A 339 -2.43 12.29 -4.13
N ALA A 340 -3.44 12.47 -3.26
CA ALA A 340 -3.22 13.02 -1.92
C ALA A 340 -2.27 12.13 -1.08
N TRP A 341 -2.35 10.82 -1.22
CA TRP A 341 -1.41 9.88 -0.60
C TRP A 341 0.00 10.02 -1.18
N ASN A 342 0.12 10.14 -2.50
CA ASN A 342 1.41 10.36 -3.16
C ASN A 342 2.02 11.72 -2.79
N LEU A 343 1.20 12.78 -2.66
CA LEU A 343 1.67 14.10 -2.19
C LEU A 343 2.26 14.02 -0.78
N LYS A 344 1.66 13.23 0.12
CA LYS A 344 2.25 12.96 1.45
C LYS A 344 3.63 12.30 1.31
N ALA A 345 3.75 11.28 0.46
CA ALA A 345 5.03 10.59 0.24
C ALA A 345 6.08 11.55 -0.34
N TRP A 346 5.72 12.33 -1.35
CA TRP A 346 6.61 13.33 -1.97
C TRP A 346 7.04 14.42 -1.01
N TYR A 347 6.12 14.88 -0.15
CA TYR A 347 6.49 15.83 0.91
C TYR A 347 7.55 15.22 1.83
N GLY A 348 7.40 13.95 2.25
CA GLY A 348 8.39 13.24 3.04
C GLY A 348 9.75 13.11 2.33
N LEU A 349 9.74 12.75 1.04
CA LEU A 349 10.95 12.63 0.22
C LEU A 349 11.70 13.95 0.03
N LEU A 350 10.97 15.07 -0.01
CA LEU A 350 11.53 16.41 -0.20
C LEU A 350 11.88 17.13 1.11
N MET A 351 11.64 16.49 2.26
CA MET A 351 12.02 17.06 3.56
C MET A 351 13.55 17.20 3.69
N PRO A 352 14.06 18.35 4.14
CA PRO A 352 15.49 18.53 4.40
C PRO A 352 16.04 17.54 5.45
N ASN A 353 15.24 17.22 6.46
CA ASN A 353 15.57 16.22 7.46
C ASN A 353 15.15 14.82 6.96
N ARG A 354 16.11 14.06 6.44
CA ARG A 354 15.88 12.72 5.86
C ARG A 354 15.22 11.73 6.84
N GLN A 355 15.63 11.76 8.12
CA GLN A 355 15.07 10.85 9.12
C GLN A 355 13.58 11.15 9.37
N ARG A 356 13.23 12.44 9.49
CA ARG A 356 11.83 12.88 9.57
C ARG A 356 11.05 12.54 8.30
N GLY A 357 11.68 12.67 7.15
CA GLY A 357 11.07 12.24 5.87
C GLY A 357 10.71 10.76 5.88
N LEU A 358 11.62 9.88 6.32
CA LEU A 358 11.37 8.44 6.44
C LEU A 358 10.25 8.13 7.47
N GLU A 359 10.25 8.83 8.62
CA GLU A 359 9.17 8.71 9.61
C GLU A 359 7.82 9.09 8.99
N LEU A 360 7.78 10.14 8.18
CA LEU A 360 6.57 10.60 7.51
C LEU A 360 6.09 9.62 6.44
N LEU A 361 7.00 8.98 5.67
CA LEU A 361 6.62 7.93 4.71
C LEU A 361 5.86 6.79 5.41
N GLY A 362 6.31 6.38 6.59
CA GLY A 362 5.66 5.35 7.42
C GLY A 362 4.39 5.80 8.15
N MET A 363 4.11 7.10 8.20
CA MET A 363 3.04 7.68 9.00
C MET A 363 1.66 7.40 8.37
N GLU A 364 0.67 7.11 9.20
CA GLU A 364 -0.74 7.07 8.79
C GLU A 364 -1.21 8.45 8.30
N PHE A 365 -2.11 8.46 7.31
CA PHE A 365 -2.56 9.69 6.67
C PHE A 365 -3.22 10.67 7.65
N ARG A 366 -4.08 10.19 8.55
CA ARG A 366 -4.72 11.04 9.56
C ARG A 366 -3.71 11.72 10.49
N ARG A 367 -2.66 11.01 10.88
CA ARG A 367 -1.60 11.61 11.69
C ARG A 367 -0.86 12.69 10.91
N PHE A 368 -0.50 12.43 9.64
CA PHE A 368 0.08 13.42 8.74
C PHE A 368 -0.82 14.66 8.60
N LEU A 369 -2.11 14.44 8.37
CA LEU A 369 -3.10 15.50 8.24
C LEU A 369 -3.06 16.47 9.45
N HIS A 370 -3.11 15.93 10.67
CA HIS A 370 -3.13 16.76 11.88
C HIS A 370 -1.77 17.37 12.25
N LEU A 371 -0.67 16.78 11.81
CA LEU A 371 0.67 17.29 12.15
C LEU A 371 1.21 18.31 11.14
N ILE A 372 0.79 18.22 9.88
CA ILE A 372 1.38 18.99 8.77
C ILE A 372 0.36 19.82 8.00
N VAL A 373 -0.87 19.33 7.80
CA VAL A 373 -1.85 19.99 6.92
C VAL A 373 -2.81 20.86 7.72
N LEU A 374 -3.51 20.29 8.71
CA LEU A 374 -4.49 21.00 9.54
C LEU A 374 -3.81 21.67 10.73
N LEU A 375 -2.91 22.60 10.45
CA LEU A 375 -2.22 23.36 11.50
C LEU A 375 -3.11 24.51 11.99
N PRO A 376 -3.43 24.57 13.29
CA PRO A 376 -4.18 25.70 13.82
C PRO A 376 -3.37 26.99 13.71
N ALA A 377 -4.01 28.00 13.15
CA ALA A 377 -3.41 29.30 12.94
C ALA A 377 -4.35 30.45 13.30
N GLN A 378 -3.79 31.51 13.87
CA GLN A 378 -4.46 32.79 14.01
C GLN A 378 -4.27 33.60 12.74
N ILE A 379 -5.35 34.02 12.10
CA ILE A 379 -5.32 34.88 10.93
C ILE A 379 -5.40 36.33 11.38
N VAL A 380 -4.38 37.12 11.08
CA VAL A 380 -4.33 38.55 11.42
C VAL A 380 -4.27 39.34 10.11
N ARG A 381 -5.25 40.22 9.91
CA ARG A 381 -5.23 41.17 8.79
C ARG A 381 -4.70 42.52 9.29
N SER A 382 -3.63 43.00 8.69
CA SER A 382 -3.00 44.28 9.02
C SER A 382 -2.56 45.00 7.75
N GLY A 383 -3.24 46.11 7.45
CA GLY A 383 -3.06 46.86 6.19
C GLY A 383 -3.38 45.99 4.98
N ARG A 384 -2.40 45.83 4.07
CA ARG A 384 -2.52 44.99 2.85
C ARG A 384 -1.94 43.57 3.03
N ARG A 385 -1.71 43.13 4.28
CA ARG A 385 -1.06 41.83 4.59
C ARG A 385 -2.01 40.93 5.36
N ILE A 386 -2.02 39.65 4.97
CA ILE A 386 -2.62 38.56 5.73
C ILE A 386 -1.47 37.78 6.39
N ILE A 387 -1.50 37.67 7.70
CA ILE A 387 -0.47 37.01 8.50
C ILE A 387 -1.08 35.77 9.14
N TYR A 388 -0.58 34.60 8.80
CA TYR A 388 -0.94 33.33 9.45
C TYR A 388 0.05 33.07 10.58
N ARG A 389 -0.41 33.18 11.82
CA ARG A 389 0.38 32.84 13.03
C ARG A 389 0.08 31.41 13.40
N ILE A 390 0.97 30.50 12.99
CA ILE A 390 0.82 29.08 13.32
C ILE A 390 1.10 28.87 14.81
N MET A 391 0.21 28.11 15.50
CA MET A 391 0.34 27.87 16.92
C MET A 391 1.41 26.83 17.20
N GLY A 392 2.34 27.14 18.13
CA GLY A 392 3.50 26.32 18.47
C GLY A 392 3.17 25.14 19.38
N TYR A 393 2.38 24.17 18.92
CA TYR A 393 1.90 23.06 19.76
C TYR A 393 2.52 21.71 19.41
N ASN A 394 3.15 21.55 18.26
CA ASN A 394 3.72 20.28 17.83
C ASN A 394 5.19 20.36 17.44
N SER A 395 5.92 19.27 17.65
CA SER A 395 7.36 19.17 17.40
C SER A 395 7.74 19.16 15.91
N TRP A 396 6.76 19.05 14.99
CA TRP A 396 6.98 19.02 13.55
C TRP A 396 7.04 20.42 12.91
N LEU A 397 6.69 21.48 13.65
CA LEU A 397 6.65 22.84 13.08
C LEU A 397 8.01 23.30 12.56
N LYS A 398 9.11 22.94 13.22
CA LYS A 398 10.46 23.24 12.74
C LYS A 398 10.72 22.61 11.37
N ASP A 399 10.36 21.33 11.24
CA ASP A 399 10.52 20.57 10.00
C ASP A 399 9.56 21.08 8.91
N PHE A 400 8.34 21.49 9.29
CA PHE A 400 7.38 22.12 8.40
C PHE A 400 7.94 23.39 7.77
N PHE A 401 8.48 24.33 8.56
CA PHE A 401 9.03 25.56 8.03
C PHE A 401 10.30 25.32 7.20
N ALA A 402 11.17 24.40 7.62
CA ALA A 402 12.33 24.01 6.82
C ALA A 402 11.93 23.43 5.45
N SER A 403 10.87 22.60 5.43
CA SER A 403 10.33 22.05 4.19
C SER A 403 9.68 23.12 3.32
N TRP A 404 8.95 24.07 3.92
CA TRP A 404 8.35 25.20 3.23
C TRP A 404 9.43 26.04 2.50
N GLU A 405 10.50 26.40 3.18
CA GLU A 405 11.63 27.15 2.58
C GLU A 405 12.30 26.34 1.46
N ASN A 406 12.50 25.05 1.65
CA ASN A 406 13.09 24.16 0.64
C ASN A 406 12.22 24.10 -0.62
N LEU A 407 10.91 23.87 -0.47
CA LEU A 407 9.97 23.83 -1.59
C LEU A 407 9.89 25.17 -2.34
N ARG A 408 9.92 26.30 -1.64
CA ARG A 408 9.95 27.64 -2.28
C ARG A 408 11.18 27.85 -3.14
N ARG A 409 12.34 27.32 -2.74
CA ARG A 409 13.58 27.38 -3.54
C ARG A 409 13.55 26.45 -4.75
N MET A 410 12.74 25.40 -4.71
CA MET A 410 12.57 24.46 -5.83
C MET A 410 11.53 24.92 -6.85
N ALA A 411 10.59 25.80 -6.44
CA ALA A 411 9.61 26.37 -7.35
C ALA A 411 10.31 27.21 -8.43
N PRO A 412 9.97 27.04 -9.72
CA PRO A 412 10.44 27.98 -10.73
C PRO A 412 9.97 29.41 -10.39
N ALA A 413 10.83 30.39 -10.62
CA ALA A 413 10.58 31.81 -10.36
C ALA A 413 9.41 32.32 -11.22
#